data_56ab47c348e37fe29ebaf6ec1506116b
#
_entry.id   56ab47c348e37fe29ebaf6ec1506116b
#
_cell.length_a   1.000
_cell.length_b   1.000
_cell.length_c   1.000
_cell.angle_alpha   90.00
_cell.angle_beta   90.00
_cell.angle_gamma   90.00
#
_symmetry.space_group_name_H-M   'P 1'
#
loop_
_entity.id
_entity.type
_entity.pdbx_description
1 polymer ?
#
loop_
_entity_poly.entity_id
_entity_poly.type
_entity_poly.pdbx_seq_one_letter_code
_entity_poly.pdbx_strand_id
1 'polypeptide(L)'
;VPPEEAWDAFVAAHPAGHILQTPAWGRLKAAFGWTCARVALADRSRIVAGAQLLIRPLPLRLASVAYIPKGPLVDWDDHAGVAALWRAIDAVARAQRAAFLKVEPDMEDSPAWRERLARLGFRPSPQTLQPPRTIEVDIAPDEETILATMKPKTRYKIGLAQRKGVSVRQGSEADLPVFHRLMAETAQRDRFAVHSPDYYALAYR
;
A
#
# COMPACT_ATOMS: atom_id res chain seq x y z
N VAL A 1 17.49 -11.01 5.30
CA VAL A 1 16.04 -10.69 5.43
C VAL A 1 15.75 -10.55 6.91
N PRO A 2 15.15 -9.45 7.35
CA PRO A 2 14.82 -9.26 8.77
C PRO A 2 13.77 -10.29 9.22
N PRO A 3 13.76 -10.68 10.51
CA PRO A 3 12.67 -11.44 11.10
C PRO A 3 11.33 -10.70 10.90
N GLU A 4 10.26 -11.46 10.71
CA GLU A 4 8.95 -10.88 10.38
C GLU A 4 8.43 -9.94 11.47
N GLU A 5 8.58 -10.33 12.74
CA GLU A 5 8.18 -9.53 13.90
C GLU A 5 8.97 -8.20 13.99
N ALA A 6 10.28 -8.25 13.75
CA ALA A 6 11.10 -7.04 13.75
C ALA A 6 10.74 -6.09 12.60
N TRP A 7 10.36 -6.64 11.45
CA TRP A 7 9.89 -5.86 10.30
C TRP A 7 8.54 -5.22 10.59
N ASP A 8 7.60 -5.96 11.16
CA ASP A 8 6.27 -5.45 11.49
C ASP A 8 6.34 -4.32 12.53
N ALA A 9 7.13 -4.51 13.57
CA ALA A 9 7.40 -3.47 14.57
C ALA A 9 8.05 -2.22 13.95
N PHE A 10 8.98 -2.38 12.99
CA PHE A 10 9.57 -1.26 12.26
C PHE A 10 8.53 -0.52 11.44
N VAL A 11 7.69 -1.22 10.66
CA VAL A 11 6.63 -0.61 9.86
C VAL A 11 5.64 0.15 10.75
N ALA A 12 5.21 -0.46 11.86
CA ALA A 12 4.27 0.15 12.79
C ALA A 12 4.82 1.42 13.48
N ALA A 13 6.13 1.46 13.74
CA ALA A 13 6.78 2.59 14.39
C ALA A 13 7.24 3.71 13.43
N HIS A 14 7.28 3.44 12.12
CA HIS A 14 7.78 4.40 11.15
C HIS A 14 6.73 5.47 10.84
N PRO A 15 7.08 6.79 10.80
CA PRO A 15 6.12 7.86 10.54
C PRO A 15 5.33 7.71 9.22
N ALA A 16 5.97 7.16 8.19
CA ALA A 16 5.35 6.82 6.91
C ALA A 16 4.97 5.32 6.82
N GLY A 17 4.76 4.66 7.98
CA GLY A 17 4.38 3.25 8.02
C GLY A 17 3.04 3.02 7.32
N HIS A 18 2.96 1.99 6.48
CA HIS A 18 1.75 1.73 5.70
C HIS A 18 1.45 0.23 5.64
N ILE A 19 0.16 -0.14 5.68
CA ILE A 19 -0.28 -1.54 5.64
C ILE A 19 0.28 -2.33 4.44
N LEU A 20 0.52 -1.68 3.30
CA LEU A 20 1.10 -2.32 2.11
C LEU A 20 2.58 -2.67 2.28
N GLN A 21 3.23 -2.20 3.35
CA GLN A 21 4.59 -2.57 3.74
C GLN A 21 4.62 -3.64 4.85
N THR A 22 3.47 -4.08 5.37
CA THR A 22 3.41 -5.08 6.43
C THR A 22 3.65 -6.51 5.93
N PRO A 23 4.09 -7.42 6.81
CA PRO A 23 4.19 -8.85 6.50
C PRO A 23 2.86 -9.45 6.05
N ALA A 24 1.76 -9.06 6.68
CA ALA A 24 0.42 -9.55 6.35
C ALA A 24 0.06 -9.27 4.89
N TRP A 25 0.35 -8.06 4.41
CA TRP A 25 0.17 -7.72 2.99
C TRP A 25 1.05 -8.58 2.07
N GLY A 26 2.32 -8.79 2.45
CA GLY A 26 3.22 -9.66 1.71
C GLY A 26 2.69 -11.09 1.57
N ARG A 27 2.17 -11.67 2.67
CA ARG A 27 1.54 -13.01 2.66
C ARG A 27 0.30 -13.06 1.77
N LEU A 28 -0.58 -12.05 1.89
CA LEU A 28 -1.75 -11.94 1.02
C LEU A 28 -1.35 -11.95 -0.45
N LYS A 29 -0.38 -11.13 -0.83
CA LYS A 29 0.08 -11.05 -2.23
C LYS A 29 0.76 -12.32 -2.69
N ALA A 30 1.50 -13.01 -1.81
CA ALA A 30 2.14 -14.28 -2.14
C ALA A 30 1.14 -15.37 -2.51
N ALA A 31 -0.03 -15.41 -1.88
CA ALA A 31 -1.10 -16.35 -2.23
C ALA A 31 -1.68 -16.11 -3.66
N PHE A 32 -1.42 -14.94 -4.24
CA PHE A 32 -1.95 -14.56 -5.57
C PHE A 32 -0.83 -14.30 -6.60
N GLY A 33 0.25 -15.09 -6.51
CA GLY A 33 1.27 -15.18 -7.55
C GLY A 33 2.34 -14.09 -7.50
N TRP A 34 2.50 -13.43 -6.36
CA TRP A 34 3.63 -12.56 -6.08
C TRP A 34 4.65 -13.27 -5.19
N THR A 35 5.91 -12.91 -5.31
CA THR A 35 6.94 -13.22 -4.32
C THR A 35 7.20 -11.95 -3.52
N CYS A 36 7.38 -12.10 -2.20
CA CYS A 36 7.69 -10.98 -1.33
C CYS A 36 9.15 -11.04 -0.92
N ALA A 37 9.87 -9.94 -1.05
CA ALA A 37 11.22 -9.75 -0.53
C ALA A 37 11.25 -8.51 0.36
N ARG A 38 12.05 -8.53 1.43
CA ARG A 38 12.24 -7.39 2.31
C ARG A 38 13.72 -7.01 2.34
N VAL A 39 13.96 -5.74 2.17
CA VAL A 39 15.27 -5.11 2.29
C VAL A 39 15.26 -4.21 3.50
N ALA A 40 16.24 -4.34 4.37
CA ALA A 40 16.36 -3.50 5.56
C ALA A 40 17.80 -3.02 5.72
N LEU A 41 17.95 -1.78 6.12
CA LEU A 41 19.17 -1.26 6.72
C LEU A 41 19.01 -1.29 8.22
N ALA A 42 20.03 -1.76 8.91
CA ALA A 42 20.05 -1.82 10.36
C ALA A 42 21.25 -1.04 10.92
N ASP A 43 20.98 -0.29 11.98
CA ASP A 43 22.01 0.19 12.88
C ASP A 43 22.01 -0.72 14.11
N ARG A 44 23.15 -1.42 14.31
CA ARG A 44 23.28 -2.50 15.32
C ARG A 44 22.17 -3.55 15.14
N SER A 45 21.19 -3.62 16.03
CA SER A 45 20.05 -4.57 15.98
C SER A 45 18.74 -3.94 15.55
N ARG A 46 18.69 -2.62 15.32
CA ARG A 46 17.46 -1.88 15.00
C ARG A 46 17.38 -1.61 13.49
N ILE A 47 16.24 -1.91 12.89
CA ILE A 47 15.96 -1.51 11.52
C ILE A 47 15.71 0.01 11.50
N VAL A 48 16.43 0.72 10.64
CA VAL A 48 16.34 2.18 10.50
C VAL A 48 15.75 2.61 9.15
N ALA A 49 15.82 1.75 8.15
CA ALA A 49 15.19 1.97 6.85
C ALA A 49 14.91 0.64 6.16
N GLY A 50 13.95 0.63 5.23
CA GLY A 50 13.69 -0.57 4.46
C GLY A 50 12.55 -0.47 3.46
N ALA A 51 12.35 -1.55 2.71
CA ALA A 51 11.27 -1.69 1.76
C ALA A 51 10.81 -3.14 1.65
N GLN A 52 9.50 -3.36 1.56
CA GLN A 52 8.92 -4.61 1.09
C GLN A 52 8.70 -4.52 -0.42
N LEU A 53 9.31 -5.44 -1.15
CA LEU A 53 9.18 -5.56 -2.60
C LEU A 53 8.21 -6.69 -2.92
N LEU A 54 7.28 -6.43 -3.79
CA LEU A 54 6.45 -7.43 -4.43
C LEU A 54 7.02 -7.72 -5.81
N ILE A 55 7.29 -8.99 -6.11
CA ILE A 55 7.94 -9.42 -7.32
C ILE A 55 6.99 -10.37 -8.06
N ARG A 56 6.69 -10.08 -9.31
CA ARG A 56 5.82 -10.89 -10.14
C ARG A 56 6.56 -11.38 -11.37
N PRO A 57 6.69 -12.70 -11.57
CA PRO A 57 7.26 -13.24 -12.80
C PRO A 57 6.43 -12.83 -14.02
N LEU A 58 7.10 -12.46 -15.10
CA LEU A 58 6.49 -12.28 -16.41
C LEU A 58 6.22 -13.65 -17.08
N PRO A 59 5.39 -13.69 -18.13
CA PRO A 59 5.20 -14.89 -18.93
C PRO A 59 6.55 -15.53 -19.28
N LEU A 60 6.60 -16.87 -19.32
CA LEU A 60 7.81 -17.67 -19.53
C LEU A 60 8.87 -17.57 -18.42
N ARG A 61 8.66 -16.78 -17.36
CA ARG A 61 9.56 -16.60 -16.21
C ARG A 61 11.00 -16.18 -16.55
N LEU A 62 11.21 -15.58 -17.73
CA LEU A 62 12.52 -15.08 -18.15
C LEU A 62 12.91 -13.78 -17.45
N ALA A 63 11.91 -13.02 -17.01
CA ALA A 63 12.05 -11.78 -16.26
C ALA A 63 10.91 -11.64 -15.24
N SER A 64 11.01 -10.63 -14.39
CA SER A 64 9.97 -10.25 -13.42
C SER A 64 9.71 -8.75 -13.45
N VAL A 65 8.70 -8.33 -12.72
CA VAL A 65 8.45 -6.94 -12.34
C VAL A 65 8.61 -6.84 -10.83
N ALA A 66 9.37 -5.85 -10.36
CA ALA A 66 9.45 -5.52 -8.94
C ALA A 66 8.61 -4.27 -8.64
N TYR A 67 7.92 -4.27 -7.50
CA TYR A 67 7.04 -3.19 -7.10
C TYR A 67 7.17 -2.89 -5.60
N ILE A 68 7.33 -1.64 -5.25
CA ILE A 68 7.32 -1.14 -3.87
C ILE A 68 6.08 -0.26 -3.69
N PRO A 69 4.99 -0.79 -3.08
CA PRO A 69 3.81 0.00 -2.76
C PRO A 69 4.05 0.85 -1.51
N LYS A 70 3.68 2.13 -1.53
CA LYS A 70 3.70 3.01 -0.35
C LYS A 70 5.03 2.94 0.44
N GLY A 71 6.14 2.94 -0.29
CA GLY A 71 7.50 2.86 0.25
C GLY A 71 8.52 3.37 -0.75
N PRO A 72 9.81 3.35 -0.40
CA PRO A 72 10.42 2.77 0.80
C PRO A 72 10.16 3.58 2.07
N LEU A 73 10.33 2.92 3.22
CA LEU A 73 10.30 3.53 4.54
C LEU A 73 11.72 3.97 4.91
N VAL A 74 12.01 5.24 4.83
CA VAL A 74 13.36 5.80 5.01
C VAL A 74 13.26 7.27 5.41
N ASP A 75 14.18 7.72 6.23
CA ASP A 75 14.42 9.15 6.37
C ASP A 75 15.04 9.67 5.07
N TRP A 76 14.26 10.41 4.31
CA TRP A 76 14.69 10.93 3.02
C TRP A 76 15.78 11.99 3.12
N ASP A 77 16.01 12.57 4.29
CA ASP A 77 17.07 13.57 4.50
C ASP A 77 18.40 12.91 4.87
N ASP A 78 18.39 11.63 5.26
CA ASP A 78 19.61 10.83 5.34
C ASP A 78 20.03 10.35 3.92
N HIS A 79 20.75 11.20 3.21
CA HIS A 79 21.20 10.90 1.85
C HIS A 79 22.07 9.63 1.76
N ALA A 80 22.85 9.34 2.78
CA ALA A 80 23.70 8.14 2.81
C ALA A 80 22.86 6.87 2.98
N GLY A 81 21.90 6.89 3.91
CA GLY A 81 20.93 5.83 4.11
C GLY A 81 20.07 5.58 2.89
N VAL A 82 19.53 6.65 2.27
CA VAL A 82 18.78 6.57 1.01
C VAL A 82 19.60 5.88 -0.08
N ALA A 83 20.86 6.31 -0.29
CA ALA A 83 21.73 5.70 -1.30
C ALA A 83 22.05 4.23 -0.99
N ALA A 84 22.28 3.88 0.28
CA ALA A 84 22.55 2.51 0.70
C ALA A 84 21.31 1.62 0.49
N LEU A 85 20.12 2.12 0.85
CA LEU A 85 18.85 1.40 0.66
C LEU A 85 18.58 1.11 -0.81
N TRP A 86 18.74 2.11 -1.70
CA TRP A 86 18.52 1.90 -3.13
C TRP A 86 19.51 0.91 -3.73
N ARG A 87 20.79 0.90 -3.31
CA ARG A 87 21.75 -0.14 -3.75
C ARG A 87 21.29 -1.54 -3.33
N ALA A 88 20.79 -1.69 -2.10
CA ALA A 88 20.32 -2.98 -1.62
C ALA A 88 19.01 -3.42 -2.33
N ILE A 89 18.10 -2.51 -2.59
CA ILE A 89 16.88 -2.77 -3.38
C ILE A 89 17.24 -3.19 -4.80
N ASP A 90 18.16 -2.48 -5.47
CA ASP A 90 18.60 -2.78 -6.83
C ASP A 90 19.26 -4.17 -6.90
N ALA A 91 20.08 -4.55 -5.91
CA ALA A 91 20.66 -5.88 -5.84
C ALA A 91 19.59 -6.97 -5.76
N VAL A 92 18.56 -6.80 -4.94
CA VAL A 92 17.42 -7.74 -4.86
C VAL A 92 16.63 -7.77 -6.17
N ALA A 93 16.33 -6.62 -6.75
CA ALA A 93 15.58 -6.54 -8.01
C ALA A 93 16.34 -7.27 -9.15
N ARG A 94 17.65 -7.06 -9.25
CA ARG A 94 18.51 -7.76 -10.24
C ARG A 94 18.56 -9.28 -9.99
N ALA A 95 18.73 -9.70 -8.74
CA ALA A 95 18.73 -11.13 -8.39
C ALA A 95 17.41 -11.81 -8.75
N GLN A 96 16.31 -11.08 -8.71
CA GLN A 96 14.97 -11.52 -9.12
C GLN A 96 14.69 -11.31 -10.62
N ARG A 97 15.72 -10.93 -11.40
CA ARG A 97 15.62 -10.64 -12.85
C ARG A 97 14.51 -9.62 -13.17
N ALA A 98 14.36 -8.59 -12.34
CA ALA A 98 13.37 -7.55 -12.57
C ALA A 98 13.74 -6.73 -13.82
N ALA A 99 12.85 -6.69 -14.82
CA ALA A 99 12.99 -5.85 -15.99
C ALA A 99 12.87 -4.36 -15.64
N PHE A 100 12.08 -4.06 -14.63
CA PHE A 100 11.99 -2.72 -14.03
C PHE A 100 11.49 -2.82 -12.59
N LEU A 101 11.80 -1.77 -11.83
CA LEU A 101 11.27 -1.53 -10.50
C LEU A 101 10.28 -0.37 -10.57
N LYS A 102 9.04 -0.63 -10.16
CA LYS A 102 8.03 0.41 -9.95
C LYS A 102 8.00 0.79 -8.47
N VAL A 103 7.96 2.09 -8.20
CA VAL A 103 7.89 2.62 -6.83
C VAL A 103 6.75 3.62 -6.75
N GLU A 104 5.92 3.49 -5.74
CA GLU A 104 4.85 4.44 -5.43
C GLU A 104 5.00 4.88 -3.96
N PRO A 105 5.86 5.87 -3.67
CA PRO A 105 6.06 6.37 -2.31
C PRO A 105 4.79 7.02 -1.77
N ASP A 106 4.62 6.94 -0.44
CA ASP A 106 3.51 7.61 0.25
C ASP A 106 3.93 9.01 0.65
N MET A 107 3.81 9.94 -0.30
CA MET A 107 4.17 11.33 -0.10
C MET A 107 3.33 12.23 -0.99
N GLU A 108 3.21 13.49 -0.58
CA GLU A 108 2.54 14.49 -1.38
C GLU A 108 3.33 14.78 -2.68
N ASP A 109 2.61 14.77 -3.81
CA ASP A 109 3.21 15.05 -5.11
C ASP A 109 3.61 16.54 -5.23
N SER A 110 4.90 16.79 -5.39
CA SER A 110 5.42 18.14 -5.57
C SER A 110 6.57 18.17 -6.59
N PRO A 111 6.86 19.32 -7.21
CA PRO A 111 8.00 19.45 -8.11
C PRO A 111 9.33 19.07 -7.46
N ALA A 112 9.53 19.39 -6.18
CA ALA A 112 10.74 19.06 -5.43
C ALA A 112 10.92 17.54 -5.28
N TRP A 113 9.86 16.81 -4.99
CA TRP A 113 9.90 15.35 -4.92
C TRP A 113 10.15 14.69 -6.27
N ARG A 114 9.52 15.21 -7.32
CA ARG A 114 9.76 14.72 -8.70
C ARG A 114 11.22 14.88 -9.09
N GLU A 115 11.81 16.04 -8.81
CA GLU A 115 13.22 16.30 -9.06
C GLU A 115 14.14 15.38 -8.24
N ARG A 116 13.83 15.20 -6.95
CA ARG A 116 14.60 14.30 -6.07
C ARG A 116 14.61 12.87 -6.58
N LEU A 117 13.44 12.34 -6.96
CA LEU A 117 13.33 11.01 -7.53
C LEU A 117 14.03 10.90 -8.90
N ALA A 118 13.97 11.95 -9.73
CA ALA A 118 14.67 11.99 -11.00
C ALA A 118 16.19 11.93 -10.81
N ARG A 119 16.75 12.61 -9.80
CA ARG A 119 18.18 12.51 -9.46
C ARG A 119 18.59 11.10 -9.01
N LEU A 120 17.67 10.31 -8.46
CA LEU A 120 17.87 8.91 -8.14
C LEU A 120 17.68 7.98 -9.36
N GLY A 121 17.42 8.53 -10.55
CA GLY A 121 17.25 7.78 -11.80
C GLY A 121 15.82 7.31 -12.08
N PHE A 122 14.84 7.70 -11.27
CA PHE A 122 13.44 7.35 -11.52
C PHE A 122 12.83 8.24 -12.60
N ARG A 123 11.85 7.67 -13.31
CA ARG A 123 11.05 8.37 -14.29
C ARG A 123 9.57 8.24 -13.93
N PRO A 124 8.74 9.27 -14.14
CA PRO A 124 7.30 9.17 -13.94
C PRO A 124 6.69 8.04 -14.77
N SER A 125 5.81 7.26 -14.15
CA SER A 125 5.05 6.21 -14.85
C SER A 125 3.66 6.75 -15.21
N PRO A 126 3.17 6.51 -16.44
CA PRO A 126 1.81 6.89 -16.83
C PRO A 126 0.74 6.04 -16.15
N GLN A 127 1.11 4.89 -15.59
CA GLN A 127 0.20 3.98 -14.90
C GLN A 127 0.48 3.99 -13.42
N THR A 128 -0.56 4.09 -12.60
CA THR A 128 -0.52 3.93 -11.14
C THR A 128 -1.20 2.61 -10.76
N LEU A 129 -0.68 1.94 -9.73
CA LEU A 129 -1.29 0.73 -9.16
C LEU A 129 -2.14 1.07 -7.94
N GLN A 130 -1.70 2.05 -7.16
CA GLN A 130 -2.47 2.60 -6.05
C GLN A 130 -3.24 3.84 -6.50
N PRO A 131 -4.38 4.15 -5.89
CA PRO A 131 -5.09 5.39 -6.12
C PRO A 131 -4.14 6.59 -5.93
N PRO A 132 -4.04 7.50 -6.91
CA PRO A 132 -3.11 8.63 -6.83
C PRO A 132 -3.55 9.71 -5.82
N ARG A 133 -4.77 9.61 -5.34
CA ARG A 133 -5.34 10.53 -4.33
C ARG A 133 -6.10 9.73 -3.30
N THR A 134 -5.86 10.03 -2.03
CA THR A 134 -6.56 9.49 -0.87
C THR A 134 -7.10 10.64 -0.03
N ILE A 135 -8.07 10.33 0.81
CA ILE A 135 -8.56 11.23 1.85
C ILE A 135 -8.27 10.53 3.18
N GLU A 136 -7.52 11.19 4.02
CA GLU A 136 -7.30 10.76 5.39
C GLU A 136 -8.32 11.45 6.30
N VAL A 137 -8.97 10.67 7.14
CA VAL A 137 -9.92 11.16 8.14
C VAL A 137 -9.34 10.83 9.50
N ASP A 138 -9.07 11.87 10.31
CA ASP A 138 -8.72 11.67 11.71
C ASP A 138 -9.95 11.12 12.45
N ILE A 139 -9.81 9.91 12.98
CA ILE A 139 -10.87 9.21 13.74
C ILE A 139 -10.61 9.18 15.24
N ALA A 140 -9.59 9.89 15.74
CA ALA A 140 -9.31 10.00 17.16
C ALA A 140 -10.33 10.88 17.93
N PRO A 141 -10.87 11.97 17.35
CA PRO A 141 -11.93 12.75 17.97
C PRO A 141 -13.26 12.00 18.06
N ASP A 142 -14.21 12.55 18.83
CA ASP A 142 -15.59 12.05 18.87
C ASP A 142 -16.33 12.25 17.52
N GLU A 143 -17.43 11.52 17.34
CA GLU A 143 -18.19 11.53 16.08
C GLU A 143 -18.73 12.91 15.72
N GLU A 144 -19.13 13.72 16.69
CA GLU A 144 -19.64 15.08 16.46
C GLU A 144 -18.55 15.97 15.86
N THR A 145 -17.36 15.92 16.46
CA THR A 145 -16.18 16.63 15.97
C THR A 145 -15.81 16.16 14.56
N ILE A 146 -15.77 14.84 14.30
CA ILE A 146 -15.49 14.28 12.96
C ILE A 146 -16.53 14.79 11.95
N LEU A 147 -17.82 14.74 12.29
CA LEU A 147 -18.87 15.24 11.43
C LEU A 147 -18.73 16.73 11.16
N ALA A 148 -18.34 17.53 12.17
CA ALA A 148 -18.15 18.96 12.01
C ALA A 148 -17.07 19.32 10.98
N THR A 149 -16.02 18.51 10.84
CA THR A 149 -14.94 18.70 9.84
C THR A 149 -15.40 18.39 8.41
N MET A 150 -16.46 17.62 8.24
CA MET A 150 -16.97 17.22 6.92
C MET A 150 -17.69 18.37 6.23
N LYS A 151 -17.65 18.37 4.88
CA LYS A 151 -18.41 19.34 4.08
C LYS A 151 -19.92 19.24 4.38
N PRO A 152 -20.67 20.35 4.38
CA PRO A 152 -22.13 20.35 4.67
C PRO A 152 -22.93 19.34 3.85
N LYS A 153 -22.59 19.18 2.56
CA LYS A 153 -23.23 18.20 1.66
C LYS A 153 -23.02 16.76 2.12
N THR A 154 -21.84 16.45 2.68
CA THR A 154 -21.53 15.11 3.21
C THR A 154 -22.36 14.83 4.45
N ARG A 155 -22.39 15.76 5.42
CA ARG A 155 -23.23 15.66 6.62
C ARG A 155 -24.71 15.48 6.27
N TYR A 156 -25.21 16.27 5.32
CA TYR A 156 -26.59 16.14 4.86
C TYR A 156 -26.87 14.75 4.29
N LYS A 157 -25.97 14.20 3.47
CA LYS A 157 -26.13 12.86 2.89
C LYS A 157 -26.12 11.75 3.94
N ILE A 158 -25.27 11.85 4.98
CA ILE A 158 -25.25 10.91 6.10
C ILE A 158 -26.59 10.92 6.81
N GLY A 159 -27.08 12.09 7.21
CA GLY A 159 -28.39 12.21 7.85
C GLY A 159 -29.56 11.78 6.96
N LEU A 160 -29.48 12.00 5.65
CA LEU A 160 -30.48 11.52 4.71
C LEU A 160 -30.50 9.98 4.63
N ALA A 161 -29.34 9.34 4.60
CA ALA A 161 -29.23 7.89 4.57
C ALA A 161 -29.87 7.26 5.82
N GLN A 162 -29.55 7.80 7.00
CA GLN A 162 -30.17 7.37 8.28
C GLN A 162 -31.70 7.51 8.25
N ARG A 163 -32.23 8.66 7.81
CA ARG A 163 -33.68 8.89 7.69
C ARG A 163 -34.34 7.96 6.69
N LYS A 164 -33.61 7.46 5.69
CA LYS A 164 -34.09 6.48 4.71
C LYS A 164 -33.92 5.03 5.15
N GLY A 165 -33.57 4.79 6.42
CA GLY A 165 -33.44 3.46 6.99
C GLY A 165 -32.16 2.70 6.60
N VAL A 166 -31.15 3.39 6.08
CA VAL A 166 -29.83 2.77 5.86
C VAL A 166 -29.19 2.53 7.22
N SER A 167 -28.89 1.28 7.51
CA SER A 167 -28.16 0.85 8.71
C SER A 167 -26.79 0.31 8.34
N VAL A 168 -25.81 0.52 9.23
CA VAL A 168 -24.43 0.02 9.10
C VAL A 168 -24.14 -0.85 10.30
N ARG A 169 -23.53 -2.02 10.06
CA ARG A 169 -23.05 -2.93 11.10
C ARG A 169 -21.68 -3.48 10.72
N GLN A 170 -20.94 -3.92 11.70
CA GLN A 170 -19.74 -4.69 11.45
C GLN A 170 -20.12 -6.05 10.83
N GLY A 171 -19.48 -6.37 9.70
CA GLY A 171 -19.66 -7.66 9.03
C GLY A 171 -18.86 -8.78 9.67
N SER A 172 -19.16 -10.01 9.27
CA SER A 172 -18.45 -11.24 9.61
C SER A 172 -17.99 -11.95 8.34
N GLU A 173 -17.24 -13.06 8.49
CA GLU A 173 -16.84 -13.88 7.34
C GLU A 173 -18.05 -14.34 6.50
N ALA A 174 -19.19 -14.59 7.14
CA ALA A 174 -20.44 -14.99 6.47
C ALA A 174 -21.01 -13.89 5.55
N ASP A 175 -20.60 -12.63 5.72
CA ASP A 175 -21.06 -11.51 4.89
C ASP A 175 -20.19 -11.31 3.62
N LEU A 176 -19.04 -12.00 3.51
CA LEU A 176 -18.13 -11.84 2.37
C LEU A 176 -18.76 -12.10 1.00
N PRO A 177 -19.66 -13.11 0.81
CA PRO A 177 -20.36 -13.28 -0.46
C PRO A 177 -21.23 -12.08 -0.85
N VAL A 178 -21.90 -11.45 0.13
CA VAL A 178 -22.71 -10.23 -0.09
C VAL A 178 -21.80 -9.06 -0.45
N PHE A 179 -20.71 -8.89 0.29
CA PHE A 179 -19.70 -7.87 0.00
C PHE A 179 -19.14 -8.01 -1.42
N HIS A 180 -18.74 -9.22 -1.82
CA HIS A 180 -18.20 -9.47 -3.16
C HIS A 180 -19.22 -9.17 -4.25
N ARG A 181 -20.50 -9.54 -4.07
CA ARG A 181 -21.57 -9.21 -5.03
C ARG A 181 -21.73 -7.71 -5.20
N LEU A 182 -21.80 -6.95 -4.11
CA LEU A 182 -21.90 -5.48 -4.15
C LEU A 182 -20.69 -4.84 -4.83
N MET A 183 -19.49 -5.36 -4.57
CA MET A 183 -18.27 -4.91 -5.23
C MET A 183 -18.32 -5.21 -6.74
N ALA A 184 -18.78 -6.38 -7.14
CA ALA A 184 -18.90 -6.75 -8.56
C ALA A 184 -19.91 -5.88 -9.31
N GLU A 185 -21.08 -5.61 -8.71
CA GLU A 185 -22.11 -4.71 -9.25
C GLU A 185 -21.55 -3.28 -9.40
N THR A 186 -20.84 -2.79 -8.38
CA THR A 186 -20.22 -1.47 -8.41
C THR A 186 -19.13 -1.40 -9.49
N ALA A 187 -18.30 -2.42 -9.59
CA ALA A 187 -17.24 -2.50 -10.58
C ALA A 187 -17.77 -2.53 -12.02
N GLN A 188 -18.85 -3.25 -12.24
CA GLN A 188 -19.53 -3.27 -13.56
C GLN A 188 -20.05 -1.88 -13.94
N ARG A 189 -20.69 -1.19 -13.00
CA ARG A 189 -21.21 0.16 -13.20
C ARG A 189 -20.08 1.17 -13.46
N ASP A 190 -19.03 1.13 -12.65
CA ASP A 190 -17.97 2.15 -12.62
C ASP A 190 -16.71 1.73 -13.42
N ARG A 191 -16.75 0.54 -14.06
CA ARG A 191 -15.74 -0.01 -14.98
C ARG A 191 -14.33 -0.15 -14.37
N PHE A 192 -14.23 -0.77 -13.20
CA PHE A 192 -12.95 -1.15 -12.60
C PHE A 192 -12.86 -2.65 -12.33
N ALA A 193 -11.65 -3.16 -12.13
CA ALA A 193 -11.43 -4.58 -11.83
C ALA A 193 -11.63 -4.88 -10.34
N VAL A 194 -12.22 -6.05 -10.04
CA VAL A 194 -12.41 -6.57 -8.68
C VAL A 194 -11.55 -7.82 -8.49
N HIS A 195 -11.01 -8.01 -7.29
CA HIS A 195 -10.36 -9.25 -6.93
C HIS A 195 -11.37 -10.41 -6.77
N SER A 196 -10.85 -11.63 -6.83
CA SER A 196 -11.66 -12.84 -6.63
C SER A 196 -12.25 -12.90 -5.20
N PRO A 197 -13.34 -13.66 -4.98
CA PRO A 197 -13.86 -13.93 -3.64
C PRO A 197 -12.80 -14.45 -2.67
N ASP A 198 -11.93 -15.36 -3.13
CA ASP A 198 -10.84 -15.92 -2.32
C ASP A 198 -9.84 -14.87 -1.84
N TYR A 199 -9.60 -13.84 -2.66
CA TYR A 199 -8.75 -12.72 -2.26
C TYR A 199 -9.33 -11.99 -1.06
N TYR A 200 -10.63 -11.68 -1.09
CA TYR A 200 -11.30 -10.98 0.01
C TYR A 200 -11.43 -11.87 1.25
N ALA A 201 -11.67 -13.17 1.06
CA ALA A 201 -11.72 -14.12 2.17
C ALA A 201 -10.37 -14.23 2.89
N LEU A 202 -9.26 -14.28 2.14
CA LEU A 202 -7.92 -14.31 2.72
C LEU A 202 -7.54 -12.96 3.34
N ALA A 203 -7.95 -11.84 2.74
CA ALA A 203 -7.68 -10.52 3.28
C ALA A 203 -8.45 -10.22 4.57
N TYR A 204 -9.60 -10.86 4.79
CA TYR A 204 -10.41 -10.74 6.00
C TYR A 204 -9.78 -11.47 7.20
N ARG A 205 -9.13 -12.60 6.99
CA ARG A 205 -8.46 -13.44 8.02
C ARG A 205 -7.12 -12.84 8.44
#